data_b1a12e55b49a9439621cb3341b3f5542
#
_entry.id   b1a12e55b49a9439621cb3341b3f5542
#
_cell.length_a   1.000
_cell.length_b   1.000
_cell.length_c   1.000
_cell.angle_alpha   90.00
_cell.angle_beta   90.00
_cell.angle_gamma   90.00
#
_symmetry.space_group_name_H-M   'P 1'
#
loop_
_entity.id
_entity.type
_entity.pdbx_description
1 polymer ?
#
loop_
_entity_poly.entity_id
_entity_poly.type
_entity_poly.pdbx_seq_one_letter_code
_entity_poly.pdbx_strand_id
1 'polypeptide(L)'
;MKSTLQKDLIHKELKFGADTYKPLPVVLSKGSGVWVWDVDGNKYLDMMSAYSAVSHGHSHPELIKVLREQSERLVLTSRAFYSETLGAFLEKLTEISGFEVGLPMNTGAEGVETAIKAARRWGYKSKKIPPNKAEII
;
A
#
# COMPACT_ATOMS: atom_id res chain seq x y z
N MET A 1 8.48 -21.89 23.47
CA MET A 1 9.27 -20.72 23.95
C MET A 1 9.81 -19.99 22.72
N LYS A 2 9.84 -18.64 22.74
CA LYS A 2 10.48 -17.88 21.66
C LYS A 2 12.00 -18.06 21.70
N SER A 3 12.61 -18.17 20.51
CA SER A 3 14.08 -18.23 20.41
C SER A 3 14.75 -16.95 20.89
N THR A 4 16.04 -17.01 21.14
CA THR A 4 16.86 -15.84 21.41
C THR A 4 16.82 -14.85 20.24
N LEU A 5 16.86 -15.35 19.00
CA LEU A 5 16.76 -14.54 17.79
C LEU A 5 15.45 -13.70 17.75
N GLN A 6 14.30 -14.33 18.01
CA GLN A 6 13.03 -13.61 18.00
C GLN A 6 12.97 -12.53 19.09
N LYS A 7 13.50 -12.80 20.28
CA LYS A 7 13.59 -11.80 21.36
C LYS A 7 14.51 -10.62 21.00
N ASP A 8 15.65 -10.91 20.41
CA ASP A 8 16.61 -9.88 20.00
C ASP A 8 16.06 -8.97 18.89
N LEU A 9 15.33 -9.54 17.92
CA LEU A 9 14.70 -8.76 16.87
C LEU A 9 13.61 -7.83 17.43
N ILE A 10 12.74 -8.33 18.29
CA ILE A 10 11.73 -7.52 18.98
C ILE A 10 12.40 -6.43 19.84
N HIS A 11 13.45 -6.77 20.58
CA HIS A 11 14.17 -5.78 21.39
C HIS A 11 14.79 -4.65 20.55
N LYS A 12 15.38 -4.98 19.39
CA LYS A 12 15.90 -3.98 18.46
C LYS A 12 14.83 -3.04 17.96
N GLU A 13 13.68 -3.57 17.56
CA GLU A 13 12.55 -2.76 17.07
C GLU A 13 12.03 -1.82 18.18
N LEU A 14 11.84 -2.33 19.40
CA LEU A 14 11.41 -1.52 20.55
C LEU A 14 12.43 -0.47 20.96
N LYS A 15 13.73 -0.75 20.78
CA LYS A 15 14.80 0.19 21.16
C LYS A 15 14.95 1.36 20.19
N PHE A 16 14.76 1.12 18.90
CA PHE A 16 15.05 2.10 17.85
C PHE A 16 13.80 2.63 17.14
N GLY A 17 12.65 1.96 17.31
CA GLY A 17 11.36 2.41 16.77
C GLY A 17 10.64 3.37 17.70
N ALA A 18 9.80 4.24 17.14
CA ALA A 18 8.88 5.04 17.94
C ALA A 18 7.76 4.16 18.49
N ASP A 19 7.39 4.35 19.75
CA ASP A 19 6.32 3.59 20.42
C ASP A 19 4.93 4.09 19.97
N THR A 20 4.60 3.82 18.70
CA THR A 20 3.33 4.23 18.08
C THR A 20 2.35 3.07 17.94
N TYR A 21 2.79 1.85 18.10
CA TYR A 21 1.99 0.64 17.92
C TYR A 21 2.44 -0.49 18.84
N LYS A 22 1.52 -1.37 19.24
CA LYS A 22 1.84 -2.54 20.06
C LYS A 22 1.64 -3.83 19.26
N PRO A 23 2.66 -4.29 18.51
CA PRO A 23 2.56 -5.48 17.69
C PRO A 23 2.37 -6.77 18.51
N LEU A 24 1.81 -7.79 17.86
CA LEU A 24 1.87 -9.14 18.40
C LEU A 24 3.34 -9.58 18.52
N PRO A 25 3.72 -10.28 19.59
CA PRO A 25 5.12 -10.63 19.84
C PRO A 25 5.57 -11.85 18.99
N VAL A 26 5.44 -11.74 17.67
CA VAL A 26 5.84 -12.74 16.67
C VAL A 26 6.61 -12.01 15.57
N VAL A 27 7.76 -12.53 15.18
CA VAL A 27 8.59 -11.96 14.11
C VAL A 27 8.41 -12.79 12.84
N LEU A 28 7.57 -12.33 11.93
CA LEU A 28 7.33 -12.99 10.65
C LEU A 28 8.52 -12.76 9.70
N SER A 29 8.91 -13.82 8.98
CA SER A 29 10.06 -13.78 8.06
C SER A 29 9.77 -14.31 6.66
N LYS A 30 8.67 -15.04 6.48
CA LYS A 30 8.32 -15.66 5.20
C LYS A 30 6.81 -15.68 5.02
N GLY A 31 6.34 -15.51 3.78
CA GLY A 31 4.95 -15.67 3.39
C GLY A 31 4.81 -16.41 2.07
N SER A 32 3.75 -17.21 1.92
CA SER A 32 3.37 -17.88 0.67
C SER A 32 1.87 -18.19 0.67
N GLY A 33 1.14 -17.64 -0.27
CA GLY A 33 -0.32 -17.75 -0.31
C GLY A 33 -0.94 -17.22 0.97
N VAL A 34 -1.72 -18.03 1.67
CA VAL A 34 -2.38 -17.70 2.93
C VAL A 34 -1.54 -18.00 4.18
N TRP A 35 -0.30 -18.47 3.99
CA TRP A 35 0.55 -18.93 5.07
C TRP A 35 1.70 -17.98 5.34
N VAL A 36 2.02 -17.77 6.60
CA VAL A 36 3.21 -17.04 7.05
C VAL A 36 4.03 -17.89 8.03
N TRP A 37 5.31 -17.61 8.12
CA TRP A 37 6.23 -18.29 9.06
C TRP A 37 7.00 -17.24 9.85
N ASP A 38 7.18 -17.51 11.12
CA ASP A 38 8.07 -16.71 11.95
C ASP A 38 9.55 -17.10 11.75
N VAL A 39 10.44 -16.37 12.41
CA VAL A 39 11.89 -16.63 12.37
C VAL A 39 12.28 -17.96 13.05
N ASP A 40 11.40 -18.54 13.86
CA ASP A 40 11.58 -19.84 14.50
C ASP A 40 11.03 -20.99 13.64
N GLY A 41 10.47 -20.70 12.46
CA GLY A 41 9.91 -21.67 11.53
C GLY A 41 8.47 -22.11 11.84
N ASN A 42 7.83 -21.50 12.83
CA ASN A 42 6.42 -21.81 13.10
C ASN A 42 5.54 -21.26 11.99
N LYS A 43 4.56 -22.05 11.57
CA LYS A 43 3.63 -21.74 10.48
C LYS A 43 2.31 -21.24 11.03
N TYR A 44 1.78 -20.17 10.45
CA TYR A 44 0.51 -19.55 10.82
C TYR A 44 -0.36 -19.34 9.59
N LEU A 45 -1.68 -19.47 9.76
CA LEU A 45 -2.65 -19.01 8.78
C LEU A 45 -2.84 -17.50 8.95
N ASP A 46 -2.57 -16.72 7.89
CA ASP A 46 -2.78 -15.27 7.92
C ASP A 46 -4.24 -14.92 7.66
N MET A 47 -4.97 -14.68 8.74
CA MET A 47 -6.37 -14.24 8.70
C MET A 47 -6.52 -12.72 8.63
N MET A 48 -5.42 -11.97 8.69
CA MET A 48 -5.42 -10.50 8.70
C MET A 48 -5.12 -9.91 7.31
N SER A 49 -4.27 -10.56 6.53
CA SER A 49 -3.86 -10.16 5.17
C SER A 49 -3.43 -8.69 5.08
N ALA A 50 -2.68 -8.20 6.08
CA ALA A 50 -2.28 -6.79 6.22
C ALA A 50 -3.46 -5.82 5.98
N TYR A 51 -4.59 -6.06 6.66
CA TYR A 51 -5.84 -5.31 6.50
C TYR A 51 -6.37 -5.30 5.05
N SER A 52 -6.35 -6.47 4.41
CA SER A 52 -6.75 -6.71 3.01
C SER A 52 -5.77 -6.19 1.94
N ALA A 53 -4.61 -5.66 2.32
CA ALA A 53 -3.59 -5.23 1.35
C ALA A 53 -2.95 -6.42 0.60
N VAL A 54 -2.93 -7.62 1.21
CA VAL A 54 -2.37 -8.85 0.65
C VAL A 54 -3.49 -9.76 0.13
N SER A 55 -4.46 -9.19 -0.60
CA SER A 55 -5.64 -9.91 -1.09
C SER A 55 -5.34 -11.05 -2.08
N HIS A 56 -4.20 -10.99 -2.78
CA HIS A 56 -3.73 -12.06 -3.68
C HIS A 56 -2.88 -13.13 -2.99
N GLY A 57 -2.72 -13.04 -1.68
CA GLY A 57 -1.81 -13.89 -0.91
C GLY A 57 -0.35 -13.41 -0.95
N HIS A 58 0.41 -13.90 0.02
CA HIS A 58 1.83 -13.60 0.12
C HIS A 58 2.64 -14.17 -1.05
N SER A 59 3.55 -13.38 -1.59
CA SER A 59 4.50 -13.78 -2.62
C SER A 59 3.83 -14.45 -3.84
N HIS A 60 2.71 -13.86 -4.32
CA HIS A 60 2.00 -14.39 -5.48
C HIS A 60 2.95 -14.50 -6.68
N PRO A 61 3.09 -15.69 -7.31
CA PRO A 61 4.15 -15.94 -8.31
C PRO A 61 4.13 -14.97 -9.49
N GLU A 62 2.96 -14.67 -10.03
CA GLU A 62 2.83 -13.73 -11.16
C GLU A 62 3.23 -12.30 -10.78
N LEU A 63 2.83 -11.84 -9.58
CA LEU A 63 3.20 -10.50 -9.11
C LEU A 63 4.71 -10.39 -8.85
N ILE A 64 5.32 -11.43 -8.27
CA ILE A 64 6.77 -11.48 -8.06
C ILE A 64 7.53 -11.51 -9.39
N LYS A 65 7.02 -12.26 -10.39
CA LYS A 65 7.60 -12.28 -11.72
C LYS A 65 7.61 -10.88 -12.35
N VAL A 66 6.45 -10.23 -12.41
CA VAL A 66 6.33 -8.87 -12.98
C VAL A 66 7.22 -7.87 -12.25
N LEU A 67 7.26 -7.94 -10.90
CA LEU A 67 8.13 -7.07 -10.10
C LEU A 67 9.62 -7.25 -10.45
N ARG A 68 10.09 -8.48 -10.60
CA ARG A 68 11.48 -8.78 -11.00
C ARG A 68 11.79 -8.23 -12.39
N GLU A 69 10.97 -8.57 -13.37
CA GLU A 69 11.14 -8.14 -14.76
C GLU A 69 11.15 -6.62 -14.89
N GLN A 70 10.22 -5.93 -14.23
CA GLN A 70 10.14 -4.47 -14.28
C GLN A 70 11.27 -3.78 -13.51
N SER A 71 11.71 -4.35 -12.38
CA SER A 71 12.81 -3.78 -11.60
C SER A 71 14.16 -3.80 -12.32
N GLU A 72 14.37 -4.76 -13.23
CA GLU A 72 15.57 -4.84 -14.08
C GLU A 72 15.54 -3.84 -15.26
N ARG A 73 14.37 -3.30 -15.61
CA ARG A 73 14.21 -2.35 -16.73
C ARG A 73 14.22 -0.90 -16.25
N LEU A 74 13.25 -0.54 -15.42
CA LEU A 74 13.08 0.83 -14.92
C LEU A 74 12.23 0.82 -13.65
N VAL A 75 12.80 1.21 -12.52
CA VAL A 75 12.12 1.23 -11.23
C VAL A 75 11.28 2.51 -11.04
N LEU A 76 11.86 3.67 -11.34
CA LEU A 76 11.25 4.96 -11.03
C LEU A 76 11.56 5.99 -12.12
N THR A 77 10.54 6.73 -12.51
CA THR A 77 10.67 7.97 -13.25
C THR A 77 9.90 9.08 -12.50
N SER A 78 10.30 10.34 -12.65
CA SER A 78 9.49 11.44 -12.14
C SER A 78 8.27 11.66 -13.04
N ARG A 79 7.25 12.35 -12.52
CA ARG A 79 6.09 12.80 -13.34
C ARG A 79 6.44 13.86 -14.40
N ALA A 80 7.71 14.28 -14.45
CA ALA A 80 8.21 15.09 -15.56
C ALA A 80 8.32 14.32 -16.88
N PHE A 81 8.27 12.96 -16.80
CA PHE A 81 8.34 12.08 -17.96
C PHE A 81 7.10 11.19 -18.04
N TYR A 82 6.78 10.74 -19.24
CA TYR A 82 5.82 9.66 -19.44
C TYR A 82 6.47 8.32 -19.10
N SER A 83 5.66 7.38 -18.64
CA SER A 83 6.09 6.01 -18.36
C SER A 83 5.40 5.05 -19.33
N GLU A 84 6.12 4.07 -19.82
CA GLU A 84 5.61 3.01 -20.71
C GLU A 84 4.42 2.27 -20.09
N THR A 85 4.45 2.04 -18.78
CA THR A 85 3.44 1.21 -18.08
C THR A 85 2.27 2.00 -17.54
N LEU A 86 2.42 3.29 -17.27
CA LEU A 86 1.38 4.08 -16.59
C LEU A 86 0.12 4.26 -17.45
N GLY A 87 0.27 4.44 -18.76
CA GLY A 87 -0.87 4.58 -19.66
C GLY A 87 -1.76 3.34 -19.66
N ALA A 88 -1.18 2.17 -19.84
CA ALA A 88 -1.88 0.89 -19.80
C ALA A 88 -2.54 0.61 -18.44
N PHE A 89 -1.88 0.98 -17.34
CA PHE A 89 -2.47 0.89 -16.01
C PHE A 89 -3.72 1.78 -15.86
N LEU A 90 -3.65 3.04 -16.29
CA LEU A 90 -4.77 3.98 -16.21
C LEU A 90 -5.94 3.55 -17.09
N GLU A 91 -5.68 3.08 -18.30
CA GLU A 91 -6.68 2.50 -19.19
C GLU A 91 -7.42 1.34 -18.49
N LYS A 92 -6.68 0.39 -17.93
CA LYS A 92 -7.29 -0.75 -17.22
C LYS A 92 -8.06 -0.32 -15.97
N LEU A 93 -7.53 0.66 -15.24
CA LEU A 93 -8.18 1.20 -14.06
C LEU A 93 -9.54 1.85 -14.41
N THR A 94 -9.59 2.65 -15.48
CA THR A 94 -10.84 3.30 -15.91
C THR A 94 -11.85 2.30 -16.47
N GLU A 95 -11.39 1.29 -17.20
CA GLU A 95 -12.25 0.18 -17.68
C GLU A 95 -12.94 -0.55 -16.51
N ILE A 96 -12.16 -0.91 -15.45
CA ILE A 96 -12.71 -1.68 -14.32
C ILE A 96 -13.58 -0.82 -13.41
N SER A 97 -13.19 0.44 -13.18
CA SER A 97 -13.88 1.32 -12.24
C SER A 97 -15.11 2.03 -12.83
N GLY A 98 -15.18 2.14 -14.17
CA GLY A 98 -16.23 2.90 -14.86
C GLY A 98 -16.06 4.42 -14.77
N PHE A 99 -14.93 4.92 -14.23
CA PHE A 99 -14.62 6.35 -14.23
C PHE A 99 -13.82 6.74 -15.47
N GLU A 100 -13.94 7.99 -15.90
CA GLU A 100 -13.29 8.49 -17.12
C GLU A 100 -11.77 8.71 -16.94
N VAL A 101 -11.31 9.01 -15.72
CA VAL A 101 -9.91 9.29 -15.40
C VAL A 101 -9.49 8.72 -14.06
N GLY A 102 -8.22 8.31 -13.95
CA GLY A 102 -7.60 7.84 -12.73
C GLY A 102 -6.49 8.78 -12.25
N LEU A 103 -6.40 9.01 -10.94
CA LEU A 103 -5.32 9.77 -10.31
C LEU A 103 -4.68 8.91 -9.20
N PRO A 104 -3.64 8.13 -9.53
CA PRO A 104 -2.98 7.28 -8.53
C PRO A 104 -2.15 8.12 -7.56
N MET A 105 -2.18 7.70 -6.27
CA MET A 105 -1.38 8.24 -5.17
C MET A 105 -0.51 7.14 -4.57
N ASN A 106 0.49 7.50 -3.75
CA ASN A 106 1.39 6.52 -3.16
C ASN A 106 0.77 5.77 -1.98
N THR A 107 -0.14 6.41 -1.23
CA THR A 107 -0.76 5.83 -0.03
C THR A 107 -2.26 6.10 0.01
N GLY A 108 -2.98 5.33 0.84
CA GLY A 108 -4.40 5.58 1.10
C GLY A 108 -4.67 6.96 1.70
N ALA A 109 -3.81 7.41 2.62
CA ALA A 109 -3.90 8.75 3.22
C ALA A 109 -3.78 9.86 2.16
N GLU A 110 -2.79 9.76 1.27
CA GLU A 110 -2.63 10.70 0.15
C GLU A 110 -3.82 10.67 -0.81
N GLY A 111 -4.38 9.50 -1.06
CA GLY A 111 -5.60 9.33 -1.86
C GLY A 111 -6.78 10.08 -1.26
N VAL A 112 -7.05 9.90 0.03
CA VAL A 112 -8.12 10.59 0.77
C VAL A 112 -7.88 12.09 0.80
N GLU A 113 -6.69 12.56 1.15
CA GLU A 113 -6.35 13.99 1.14
C GLU A 113 -6.54 14.62 -0.24
N THR A 114 -6.13 13.92 -1.29
CA THR A 114 -6.29 14.39 -2.67
C THR A 114 -7.76 14.47 -3.07
N ALA A 115 -8.57 13.48 -2.70
CA ALA A 115 -10.01 13.49 -2.94
C ALA A 115 -10.69 14.69 -2.23
N ILE A 116 -10.36 14.94 -0.97
CA ILE A 116 -10.84 16.11 -0.21
C ILE A 116 -10.45 17.42 -0.89
N LYS A 117 -9.19 17.56 -1.28
CA LYS A 117 -8.69 18.77 -1.97
C LYS A 117 -9.38 18.98 -3.33
N ALA A 118 -9.57 17.88 -4.09
CA ALA A 118 -10.27 17.93 -5.37
C ALA A 118 -11.74 18.33 -5.22
N ALA A 119 -12.46 17.72 -4.27
CA ALA A 119 -13.86 18.04 -3.98
C ALA A 119 -14.04 19.50 -3.55
N ARG A 120 -13.19 20.00 -2.63
CA ARG A 120 -13.22 21.40 -2.22
C ARG A 120 -12.91 22.37 -3.37
N ARG A 121 -11.88 22.06 -4.19
CA ARG A 121 -11.57 22.86 -5.39
C ARG A 121 -12.74 22.91 -6.35
N TRP A 122 -13.38 21.77 -6.62
CA TRP A 122 -14.58 21.69 -7.44
C TRP A 122 -15.74 22.52 -6.86
N GLY A 123 -15.98 22.41 -5.55
CA GLY A 123 -16.97 23.21 -4.85
C GLY A 123 -16.77 24.73 -5.05
N TYR A 124 -15.54 25.22 -4.87
CA TYR A 124 -15.24 26.64 -5.07
C TYR A 124 -15.24 27.08 -6.52
N LYS A 125 -14.63 26.30 -7.42
CA LYS A 125 -14.45 26.72 -8.83
C LYS A 125 -15.69 26.46 -9.68
N SER A 126 -16.33 25.33 -9.53
CA SER A 126 -17.46 24.89 -10.37
C SER A 126 -18.81 25.22 -9.75
N LYS A 127 -19.00 24.91 -8.46
CA LYS A 127 -20.25 25.16 -7.74
C LYS A 127 -20.36 26.58 -7.18
N LYS A 128 -19.28 27.40 -7.26
CA LYS A 128 -19.24 28.78 -6.77
C LYS A 128 -19.61 28.92 -5.28
N ILE A 129 -19.30 27.91 -4.46
CA ILE A 129 -19.48 27.98 -3.01
C ILE A 129 -18.65 29.15 -2.47
N PRO A 130 -19.19 29.97 -1.58
CA PRO A 130 -18.46 31.09 -0.99
C PRO A 130 -17.16 30.64 -0.28
N PRO A 131 -16.13 31.49 -0.19
CA PRO A 131 -14.89 31.15 0.50
C PRO A 131 -15.13 30.61 1.91
N ASN A 132 -14.40 29.55 2.27
CA ASN A 132 -14.46 28.86 3.58
C ASN A 132 -15.81 28.20 3.92
N LYS A 133 -16.70 27.99 2.94
CA LYS A 133 -18.02 27.35 3.12
C LYS A 133 -18.13 25.96 2.45
N ALA A 134 -17.09 25.45 1.80
CA ALA A 134 -17.09 24.09 1.28
C ALA A 134 -16.90 23.09 2.45
N GLU A 135 -17.92 22.31 2.71
CA GLU A 135 -17.95 21.26 3.74
C GLU A 135 -17.85 19.88 3.07
N ILE A 136 -17.23 18.93 3.76
CA ILE A 136 -17.15 17.51 3.38
C ILE A 136 -17.64 16.72 4.59
N ILE A 137 -18.60 15.85 4.37
CA ILE A 137 -19.26 15.02 5.37
C ILE A 137 -18.75 13.59 5.24
#